data_13fea7491f119143637a3b80bfab9cef
#
_entry.id   13fea7491f119143637a3b80bfab9cef
#
_cell.length_a   1.000
_cell.length_b   1.000
_cell.length_c   1.000
_cell.angle_alpha   90.00
_cell.angle_beta   90.00
_cell.angle_gamma   90.00
#
_symmetry.space_group_name_H-M   'P 1'
#
loop_
_entity.id
_entity.type
_entity.pdbx_description
1 polymer ?
#
loop_
_entity_poly.entity_id
_entity_poly.type
_entity_poly.pdbx_seq_one_letter_code
_entity_poly.pdbx_strand_id
1 'polypeptide(L)'
;AARTLEATPELRVILNHTGLPWDRSSAGLEQWRQGMRALAENPGVTVKLSELGSPMAAWDEAANVAILAEAIEIIGPDRCVFASNFPVTGLNASYADWLAMVERAIALVAPEARQAILHDNAVRCYRLDISEPAS
;
A
#
# COMPACT_ATOMS: atom_id res chain seq x y z
N ALA A 1 -2.57 4.98 -15.84
CA ALA A 1 -2.55 3.59 -15.34
C ALA A 1 -3.89 2.89 -15.58
N ALA A 2 -5.04 3.37 -15.08
CA ALA A 2 -6.34 2.69 -15.22
C ALA A 2 -6.69 2.38 -16.68
N ARG A 3 -6.61 3.35 -17.59
CA ARG A 3 -6.86 3.12 -19.04
C ARG A 3 -5.97 2.05 -19.66
N THR A 4 -4.74 1.91 -19.22
CA THR A 4 -3.81 0.89 -19.71
C THR A 4 -4.27 -0.50 -19.26
N LEU A 5 -4.79 -0.61 -18.03
CA LEU A 5 -5.28 -1.87 -17.47
C LEU A 5 -6.59 -2.32 -18.13
N GLU A 6 -7.46 -1.38 -18.53
CA GLU A 6 -8.65 -1.70 -19.32
C GLU A 6 -8.30 -2.36 -20.65
N ALA A 7 -7.19 -1.94 -21.28
CA ALA A 7 -6.72 -2.50 -22.55
C ALA A 7 -5.95 -3.82 -22.39
N THR A 8 -5.49 -4.15 -21.18
CA THR A 8 -4.69 -5.34 -20.86
C THR A 8 -5.14 -5.97 -19.53
N PRO A 9 -6.34 -6.56 -19.47
CA PRO A 9 -6.94 -7.03 -18.23
C PRO A 9 -6.15 -8.18 -17.55
N GLU A 10 -5.36 -8.93 -18.30
CA GLU A 10 -4.49 -9.99 -17.79
C GLU A 10 -3.20 -9.48 -17.15
N LEU A 11 -2.90 -8.19 -17.26
CA LEU A 11 -1.66 -7.61 -16.72
C LEU A 11 -1.72 -7.56 -15.19
N ARG A 12 -0.72 -8.18 -14.56
CA ARG A 12 -0.52 -8.06 -13.11
C ARG A 12 0.32 -6.84 -12.81
N VAL A 13 -0.19 -5.96 -11.97
CA VAL A 13 0.45 -4.68 -11.63
C VAL A 13 0.67 -4.59 -10.13
N ILE A 14 1.86 -4.14 -9.76
CA ILE A 14 2.16 -3.76 -8.39
C ILE A 14 2.31 -2.24 -8.36
N LEU A 15 1.35 -1.57 -7.74
CA LEU A 15 1.38 -0.13 -7.52
C LEU A 15 2.30 0.20 -6.35
N ASN A 16 3.36 0.95 -6.61
CA ASN A 16 4.27 1.39 -5.56
C ASN A 16 3.69 2.54 -4.71
N HIS A 17 4.13 2.59 -3.45
CA HIS A 17 4.04 3.77 -2.60
C HIS A 17 2.62 4.29 -2.41
N THR A 18 1.67 3.37 -2.23
CA THR A 18 0.26 3.72 -1.98
C THR A 18 -0.31 4.67 -3.06
N GLY A 19 0.26 4.63 -4.28
CA GLY A 19 -0.13 5.50 -5.39
C GLY A 19 0.32 6.95 -5.26
N LEU A 20 1.26 7.27 -4.35
CA LEU A 20 1.87 8.59 -4.14
C LEU A 20 0.84 9.72 -3.94
N PRO A 21 0.06 9.73 -2.85
CA PRO A 21 -0.89 10.80 -2.55
C PRO A 21 -0.14 12.06 -2.04
N TRP A 22 0.61 12.74 -2.91
CA TRP A 22 1.45 13.87 -2.55
C TRP A 22 0.67 15.14 -2.21
N ASP A 23 -0.40 15.42 -2.97
CA ASP A 23 -1.31 16.51 -2.66
C ASP A 23 -2.27 16.07 -1.54
N ARG A 24 -2.06 16.61 -0.33
CA ARG A 24 -2.84 16.31 0.88
C ARG A 24 -4.04 17.25 1.05
N SER A 25 -4.33 18.13 0.10
CA SER A 25 -5.57 18.90 0.08
C SER A 25 -6.78 17.97 -0.08
N SER A 26 -7.96 18.45 0.32
CA SER A 26 -9.19 17.68 0.15
C SER A 26 -9.43 17.27 -1.31
N ALA A 27 -9.12 18.17 -2.25
CA ALA A 27 -9.26 17.89 -3.69
C ALA A 27 -8.22 16.85 -4.17
N GLY A 28 -6.96 16.97 -3.74
CA GLY A 28 -5.88 16.03 -4.07
C GLY A 28 -6.16 14.62 -3.55
N LEU A 29 -6.58 14.50 -2.30
CA LEU A 29 -6.94 13.21 -1.71
C LEU A 29 -8.18 12.60 -2.39
N GLU A 30 -9.17 13.41 -2.77
CA GLU A 30 -10.32 12.89 -3.50
C GLU A 30 -9.93 12.38 -4.90
N GLN A 31 -9.04 13.09 -5.59
CA GLN A 31 -8.49 12.62 -6.88
C GLN A 31 -7.71 11.30 -6.71
N TRP A 32 -6.92 11.18 -5.64
CA TRP A 32 -6.21 9.95 -5.31
C TRP A 32 -7.19 8.79 -5.05
N ARG A 33 -8.26 9.01 -4.25
CA ARG A 33 -9.29 7.99 -4.00
C ARG A 33 -9.96 7.50 -5.29
N GLN A 34 -10.31 8.43 -6.18
CA GLN A 34 -10.88 8.08 -7.49
C GLN A 34 -9.92 7.21 -8.30
N GLY A 35 -8.63 7.57 -8.33
CA GLY A 35 -7.59 6.77 -8.98
C GLY A 35 -7.44 5.37 -8.37
N MET A 36 -7.44 5.27 -7.04
CA MET A 36 -7.36 4.00 -6.34
C MET A 36 -8.59 3.11 -6.59
N ARG A 37 -9.81 3.67 -6.57
CA ARG A 37 -11.04 2.94 -6.91
C ARG A 37 -11.01 2.40 -8.34
N ALA A 38 -10.60 3.22 -9.30
CA ALA A 38 -10.47 2.78 -10.69
C ALA A 38 -9.42 1.65 -10.85
N LEU A 39 -8.35 1.66 -10.07
CA LEU A 39 -7.37 0.56 -10.05
C LEU A 39 -7.93 -0.69 -9.37
N ALA A 40 -8.76 -0.52 -8.34
CA ALA A 40 -9.35 -1.62 -7.59
C ALA A 40 -10.30 -2.50 -8.42
N GLU A 41 -10.87 -1.96 -9.50
CA GLU A 41 -11.72 -2.69 -10.46
C GLU A 41 -10.96 -3.80 -11.18
N ASN A 42 -9.64 -3.68 -11.31
CA ASN A 42 -8.81 -4.73 -11.90
C ASN A 42 -8.27 -5.67 -10.79
N PRO A 43 -8.66 -6.95 -10.77
CA PRO A 43 -8.23 -7.92 -9.74
C PRO A 43 -6.72 -8.22 -9.79
N GLY A 44 -6.04 -7.92 -10.90
CA GLY A 44 -4.60 -8.07 -11.06
C GLY A 44 -3.75 -7.00 -10.38
N VAL A 45 -4.36 -5.98 -9.76
CA VAL A 45 -3.64 -4.91 -9.08
C VAL A 45 -3.37 -5.27 -7.63
N THR A 46 -2.11 -5.19 -7.24
CA THR A 46 -1.62 -5.24 -5.85
C THR A 46 -1.02 -3.89 -5.49
N VAL A 47 -1.18 -3.44 -4.27
CA VAL A 47 -0.67 -2.15 -3.79
C VAL A 47 0.35 -2.35 -2.68
N LYS A 48 1.51 -1.70 -2.80
CA LYS A 48 2.48 -1.59 -1.71
C LYS A 48 2.09 -0.48 -0.75
N LEU A 49 1.89 -0.84 0.50
CA LEU A 49 1.76 0.10 1.62
C LEU A 49 3.16 0.57 1.99
N SER A 50 3.62 1.61 1.31
CA SER A 50 4.97 2.16 1.47
C SER A 50 5.00 3.64 1.12
N GLU A 51 6.03 4.34 1.56
CA GLU A 51 6.41 5.71 1.28
C GLU A 51 5.25 6.72 1.20
N LEU A 52 5.05 7.42 2.28
CA LEU A 52 4.06 8.51 2.34
C LEU A 52 4.70 9.89 2.56
N GLY A 53 6.02 9.99 2.44
CA GLY A 53 6.70 11.28 2.37
C GLY A 53 6.22 12.07 1.16
N SER A 54 5.94 13.35 1.36
CA SER A 54 5.45 14.23 0.32
C SER A 54 6.33 15.47 0.21
N PRO A 55 6.73 15.88 -0.99
CA PRO A 55 7.38 17.18 -1.17
C PRO A 55 6.42 18.36 -0.99
N MET A 56 5.11 18.09 -0.94
CA MET A 56 4.05 19.11 -0.89
C MET A 56 3.41 19.26 0.50
N ALA A 57 3.76 18.39 1.45
CA ALA A 57 3.18 18.43 2.79
C ALA A 57 4.18 17.93 3.84
N ALA A 58 4.11 18.48 5.05
CA ALA A 58 4.86 17.99 6.19
C ALA A 58 4.47 16.55 6.55
N TRP A 59 5.40 15.81 7.17
CA TRP A 59 5.12 14.48 7.69
C TRP A 59 4.09 14.56 8.82
N ASP A 60 3.01 13.79 8.67
CA ASP A 60 1.93 13.69 9.65
C ASP A 60 1.53 12.23 9.79
N GLU A 61 1.85 11.63 10.94
CA GLU A 61 1.59 10.21 11.19
C GLU A 61 0.10 9.87 11.17
N ALA A 62 -0.75 10.72 11.76
CA ALA A 62 -2.19 10.47 11.83
C ALA A 62 -2.83 10.50 10.42
N ALA A 63 -2.43 11.47 9.61
CA ALA A 63 -2.86 11.55 8.21
C ALA A 63 -2.34 10.35 7.40
N ASN A 64 -1.10 9.93 7.62
CA ASN A 64 -0.53 8.78 6.94
C ASN A 64 -1.24 7.47 7.32
N VAL A 65 -1.56 7.25 8.59
CA VAL A 65 -2.34 6.09 9.05
C VAL A 65 -3.72 6.09 8.39
N ALA A 66 -4.39 7.24 8.30
CA ALA A 66 -5.70 7.34 7.64
C ALA A 66 -5.62 6.97 6.15
N ILE A 67 -4.60 7.45 5.44
CA ILE A 67 -4.39 7.11 4.02
C ILE A 67 -4.09 5.62 3.82
N LEU A 68 -3.28 5.02 4.69
CA LEU A 68 -3.01 3.58 4.65
C LEU A 68 -4.30 2.77 4.87
N ALA A 69 -5.11 3.16 5.85
CA ALA A 69 -6.40 2.52 6.13
C ALA A 69 -7.34 2.64 4.92
N GLU A 70 -7.50 3.82 4.35
CA GLU A 70 -8.31 4.03 3.13
C GLU A 70 -7.79 3.19 1.95
N ALA A 71 -6.48 3.08 1.77
CA ALA A 71 -5.91 2.25 0.70
C ALA A 71 -6.27 0.77 0.88
N ILE A 72 -6.21 0.25 2.12
CA ILE A 72 -6.60 -1.12 2.44
C ILE A 72 -8.10 -1.34 2.17
N GLU A 73 -8.97 -0.41 2.58
CA GLU A 73 -10.41 -0.50 2.33
C GLU A 73 -10.75 -0.48 0.84
N ILE A 74 -10.12 0.41 0.06
CA ILE A 74 -10.42 0.57 -1.37
C ILE A 74 -9.94 -0.63 -2.19
N ILE A 75 -8.73 -1.09 -1.93
CA ILE A 75 -8.08 -2.15 -2.72
C ILE A 75 -8.50 -3.55 -2.25
N GLY A 76 -8.75 -3.68 -0.97
CA GLY A 76 -8.96 -4.95 -0.28
C GLY A 76 -7.67 -5.50 0.33
N PRO A 77 -7.74 -6.04 1.57
CA PRO A 77 -6.57 -6.48 2.33
C PRO A 77 -5.75 -7.57 1.63
N ASP A 78 -6.39 -8.43 0.86
CA ASP A 78 -5.71 -9.51 0.12
C ASP A 78 -4.81 -9.03 -1.03
N ARG A 79 -4.95 -7.77 -1.40
CA ARG A 79 -4.18 -7.13 -2.47
C ARG A 79 -3.27 -6.01 -1.98
N CYS A 80 -3.07 -5.90 -0.67
CA CYS A 80 -2.13 -4.99 -0.05
C CYS A 80 -0.91 -5.73 0.45
N VAL A 81 0.29 -5.18 0.25
CA VAL A 81 1.54 -5.72 0.76
C VAL A 81 2.33 -4.65 1.50
N PHE A 82 2.88 -5.01 2.66
CA PHE A 82 3.81 -4.15 3.37
C PHE A 82 5.10 -3.97 2.57
N ALA A 83 5.63 -2.75 2.55
CA ALA A 83 6.97 -2.47 2.07
C ALA A 83 7.59 -1.31 2.85
N SER A 84 8.87 -1.41 3.18
CA SER A 84 9.55 -0.41 4.01
C SER A 84 10.00 0.83 3.23
N ASN A 85 10.34 0.65 1.97
CA ASN A 85 11.03 1.66 1.15
C ASN A 85 12.30 2.23 1.81
N PHE A 86 12.97 1.44 2.68
CA PHE A 86 14.23 1.85 3.27
C PHE A 86 15.38 1.77 2.26
N PRO A 87 16.31 2.74 2.32
CA PRO A 87 16.47 3.76 3.36
C PRO A 87 15.68 5.07 3.15
N VAL A 88 14.92 5.22 2.06
CA VAL A 88 14.27 6.49 1.70
C VAL A 88 13.25 6.94 2.77
N THR A 89 12.40 6.03 3.24
CA THR A 89 11.44 6.34 4.34
C THR A 89 12.17 6.79 5.61
N GLY A 90 13.43 6.40 5.81
CA GLY A 90 14.28 6.85 6.92
C GLY A 90 14.53 8.36 6.98
N LEU A 91 14.23 9.11 5.92
CA LEU A 91 14.23 10.56 5.93
C LEU A 91 13.09 11.16 6.78
N ASN A 92 12.04 10.40 7.04
CA ASN A 92 10.82 10.85 7.73
C ASN A 92 10.52 10.05 9.00
N ALA A 93 10.79 8.75 9.02
CA ALA A 93 10.45 7.87 10.13
C ALA A 93 11.45 6.70 10.26
N SER A 94 11.65 6.19 11.46
CA SER A 94 12.41 4.95 11.63
C SER A 94 11.63 3.75 11.03
N TYR A 95 12.33 2.64 10.78
CA TYR A 95 11.68 1.41 10.30
C TYR A 95 10.59 0.93 11.28
N ALA A 96 10.87 0.99 12.59
CA ALA A 96 9.92 0.58 13.62
C ALA A 96 8.67 1.47 13.62
N ASP A 97 8.84 2.79 13.49
CA ASP A 97 7.71 3.74 13.43
C ASP A 97 6.88 3.53 12.17
N TRP A 98 7.52 3.29 11.02
CA TRP A 98 6.82 2.99 9.78
C TRP A 98 6.00 1.70 9.90
N LEU A 99 6.60 0.62 10.41
CA LEU A 99 5.88 -0.64 10.64
C LEU A 99 4.70 -0.42 11.59
N ALA A 100 4.90 0.31 12.69
CA ALA A 100 3.83 0.61 13.64
C ALA A 100 2.68 1.42 13.02
N MET A 101 2.96 2.35 12.11
CA MET A 101 1.92 3.08 11.36
C MET A 101 1.09 2.15 10.48
N VAL A 102 1.75 1.25 9.74
CA VAL A 102 1.05 0.26 8.91
C VAL A 102 0.22 -0.69 9.77
N GLU A 103 0.76 -1.17 10.89
CA GLU A 103 0.01 -2.03 11.82
C GLU A 103 -1.20 -1.31 12.43
N ARG A 104 -1.09 -0.02 12.77
CA ARG A 104 -2.24 0.79 13.23
C ARG A 104 -3.32 0.89 12.15
N ALA A 105 -2.94 1.13 10.91
CA ALA A 105 -3.90 1.18 9.81
C ALA A 105 -4.62 -0.17 9.62
N ILE A 106 -3.88 -1.28 9.64
CA ILE A 106 -4.46 -2.63 9.57
C ILE A 106 -5.43 -2.86 10.73
N ALA A 107 -5.04 -2.51 11.96
CA ALA A 107 -5.88 -2.70 13.14
C ALA A 107 -7.21 -1.93 13.09
N LEU A 108 -7.24 -0.81 12.36
CA LEU A 108 -8.45 0.00 12.19
C LEU A 108 -9.47 -0.63 11.23
N VAL A 109 -9.03 -1.29 10.16
CA VAL A 109 -9.92 -1.65 9.04
C VAL A 109 -9.92 -3.14 8.69
N ALA A 110 -8.87 -3.87 9.01
CA ALA A 110 -8.72 -5.28 8.66
C ALA A 110 -7.81 -6.04 9.64
N PRO A 111 -8.10 -6.06 10.96
CA PRO A 111 -7.21 -6.64 11.96
C PRO A 111 -6.86 -8.12 11.74
N GLU A 112 -7.79 -8.88 11.17
CA GLU A 112 -7.62 -10.30 10.80
C GLU A 112 -6.63 -10.51 9.64
N ALA A 113 -6.41 -9.49 8.82
CA ALA A 113 -5.55 -9.58 7.64
C ALA A 113 -4.07 -9.21 7.92
N ARG A 114 -3.70 -9.00 9.19
CA ARG A 114 -2.34 -8.59 9.55
C ARG A 114 -1.27 -9.50 8.95
N GLN A 115 -1.38 -10.81 9.13
CA GLN A 115 -0.42 -11.78 8.60
C GLN A 115 -0.39 -11.73 7.05
N ALA A 116 -1.55 -11.64 6.42
CA ALA A 116 -1.64 -11.57 4.97
C ALA A 116 -0.91 -10.33 4.42
N ILE A 117 -1.16 -9.15 4.97
CA ILE A 117 -0.57 -7.88 4.49
C ILE A 117 0.93 -7.82 4.76
N LEU A 118 1.39 -8.29 5.92
CA LEU A 118 2.79 -8.22 6.31
C LEU A 118 3.66 -9.32 5.67
N HIS A 119 3.06 -10.42 5.20
CA HIS A 119 3.82 -11.57 4.71
C HIS A 119 3.16 -12.30 3.52
N ASP A 120 1.99 -12.95 3.71
CA ASP A 120 1.47 -13.96 2.80
C ASP A 120 1.14 -13.40 1.41
N ASN A 121 0.66 -12.16 1.34
CA ASN A 121 0.38 -11.48 0.09
C ASN A 121 1.66 -11.24 -0.73
N ALA A 122 2.77 -10.91 -0.07
CA ALA A 122 4.06 -10.76 -0.74
C ALA A 122 4.55 -12.10 -1.29
N VAL A 123 4.47 -13.18 -0.50
CA VAL A 123 4.82 -14.54 -0.94
C VAL A 123 4.04 -14.89 -2.21
N ARG A 124 2.73 -14.71 -2.20
CA ARG A 124 1.87 -14.97 -3.34
C ARG A 124 2.16 -14.06 -4.53
N CYS A 125 2.30 -12.76 -4.29
CA CYS A 125 2.48 -11.74 -5.32
C CYS A 125 3.80 -11.92 -6.07
N TYR A 126 4.89 -12.17 -5.34
CA TYR A 126 6.23 -12.34 -5.89
C TYR A 126 6.59 -13.80 -6.20
N ARG A 127 5.68 -14.75 -5.91
CA ARG A 127 5.89 -16.20 -6.11
C ARG A 127 7.16 -16.68 -5.39
N LEU A 128 7.33 -16.25 -4.14
CA LEU A 128 8.49 -16.61 -3.36
C LEU A 128 8.43 -18.08 -2.96
N ASP A 129 9.52 -18.80 -3.13
CA ASP A 129 9.73 -20.11 -2.52
C ASP A 129 10.31 -19.89 -1.12
N ILE A 130 9.49 -20.10 -0.10
CA ILE A 130 9.86 -19.96 1.31
C ILE A 130 9.89 -21.33 2.02
N SER A 131 9.96 -22.45 1.27
CA SER A 131 10.21 -23.75 1.86
C SER A 131 11.52 -23.68 2.66
N GLU A 132 11.48 -24.15 3.92
CA GLU A 132 12.67 -24.17 4.76
C GLU A 132 13.80 -24.92 4.05
N PRO A 133 15.04 -24.39 4.07
CA PRO A 133 16.17 -25.15 3.58
C PRO A 133 16.23 -26.48 4.35
N ALA A 134 16.31 -27.58 3.62
CA ALA A 134 16.45 -28.90 4.23
C ALA A 134 17.61 -28.88 5.24
N SER A 135 17.30 -29.23 6.47
CA SER A 135 18.24 -29.29 7.61
C SER A 135 19.38 -30.25 7.31
#